data_c8fcffb595de8a6faf7e15721abbd8df
#
_entry.id   c8fcffb595de8a6faf7e15721abbd8df
#
_cell.length_a   1.000
_cell.length_b   1.000
_cell.length_c   1.000
_cell.angle_alpha   90.00
_cell.angle_beta   90.00
_cell.angle_gamma   90.00
#
_symmetry.space_group_name_H-M   'P 1'
#
loop_
_entity.id
_entity.type
_entity.pdbx_description
1 polymer ?
#
loop_
_entity_poly.entity_id
_entity_poly.type
_entity_poly.pdbx_seq_one_letter_code
_entity_poly.pdbx_strand_id
1 'polypeptide(L)'
;MCRIADFQTATHGTIAGMEFTIRQMGANDRAVWVEMRIALWPDETAREHAKMIDEMLGGEDAWGLVAEAADGAAIGFAEIAVRKYANGCDTRPVAFLEGVWVKPQFRRRGVAARLIAHAETVLAARGFRELGSDTQIDNHTSQAAHLAWGFSETERVVYFRKVLRPAGR
;
A
#
# COMPACT_ATOMS: atom_id res chain seq x y z
N MET A 1 17.99 -12.36 11.67
CA MET A 1 16.73 -11.98 12.32
C MET A 1 16.78 -10.48 12.56
N CYS A 2 16.29 -9.68 11.63
CA CYS A 2 16.21 -8.23 11.81
C CYS A 2 14.86 -7.94 12.45
N ARG A 3 14.86 -7.58 13.75
CA ARG A 3 13.63 -7.17 14.44
C ARG A 3 13.10 -5.91 13.76
N ILE A 4 11.79 -5.86 13.53
CA ILE A 4 11.11 -4.64 13.13
C ILE A 4 11.36 -3.59 14.23
N ALA A 5 12.29 -2.67 13.96
CA ALA A 5 12.41 -1.49 14.80
C ALA A 5 11.15 -0.65 14.59
N ASP A 6 10.52 -0.24 15.68
CA ASP A 6 9.33 0.60 15.68
C ASP A 6 9.49 1.78 14.72
N PHE A 7 8.61 1.84 13.71
CA PHE A 7 8.53 2.95 12.76
C PHE A 7 7.85 4.16 13.38
N GLN A 8 8.46 4.77 14.40
CA GLN A 8 7.92 5.98 15.01
C GLN A 8 8.33 7.28 14.31
N THR A 9 8.99 7.23 13.17
CA THR A 9 9.29 8.45 12.41
C THR A 9 8.08 8.88 11.57
N ALA A 10 7.17 9.62 12.20
CA ALA A 10 6.15 10.35 11.46
C ALA A 10 6.84 11.42 10.60
N THR A 11 6.57 11.45 9.29
CA THR A 11 7.02 12.53 8.41
C THR A 11 5.91 13.55 8.25
N HIS A 12 6.24 14.82 8.56
CA HIS A 12 5.32 15.94 8.36
C HIS A 12 5.38 16.41 6.91
N GLY A 13 4.24 16.74 6.33
CA GLY A 13 4.12 17.27 4.99
C GLY A 13 3.18 18.47 4.95
N THR A 14 3.52 19.47 4.17
CA THR A 14 2.61 20.58 3.84
C THR A 14 2.40 20.61 2.34
N ILE A 15 1.16 20.54 1.89
CA ILE A 15 0.81 20.62 0.45
C ILE A 15 -0.36 21.58 0.30
N ALA A 16 -0.21 22.63 -0.51
CA ALA A 16 -1.23 23.64 -0.78
C ALA A 16 -1.87 24.21 0.51
N GLY A 17 -1.06 24.45 1.55
CA GLY A 17 -1.52 25.00 2.83
C GLY A 17 -2.18 24.01 3.78
N MET A 18 -2.23 22.73 3.44
CA MET A 18 -2.73 21.67 4.31
C MET A 18 -1.55 20.92 4.94
N GLU A 19 -1.51 20.89 6.25
CA GLU A 19 -0.57 20.07 7.02
C GLU A 19 -1.14 18.68 7.23
N PHE A 20 -0.31 17.66 7.07
CA PHE A 20 -0.63 16.27 7.40
C PHE A 20 0.63 15.50 7.77
N THR A 21 0.47 14.42 8.48
CA THR A 21 1.53 13.50 8.86
C THR A 21 1.35 12.15 8.18
N ILE A 22 2.46 11.45 7.93
CA ILE A 22 2.42 10.05 7.49
C ILE A 22 3.07 9.22 8.59
N ARG A 23 2.38 8.18 8.99
CA ARG A 23 2.83 7.22 9.98
C ARG A 23 2.37 5.80 9.63
N GLN A 24 2.98 4.82 10.27
CA GLN A 24 2.48 3.45 10.21
C GLN A 24 1.13 3.33 10.93
N MET A 25 0.24 2.52 10.37
CA MET A 25 -1.04 2.17 10.98
C MET A 25 -0.85 1.13 12.08
N GLY A 26 -1.65 1.25 13.12
CA GLY A 26 -1.69 0.33 14.25
C GLY A 26 -3.11 -0.15 14.56
N ALA A 27 -3.27 -0.88 15.66
CA ALA A 27 -4.55 -1.44 16.07
C ALA A 27 -5.67 -0.40 16.24
N ASN A 28 -5.32 0.82 16.67
CA ASN A 28 -6.26 1.92 16.83
C ASN A 28 -6.82 2.44 15.50
N ASP A 29 -6.13 2.20 14.38
CA ASP A 29 -6.55 2.63 13.04
C ASP A 29 -7.47 1.62 12.35
N ARG A 30 -7.68 0.44 12.95
CA ARG A 30 -8.36 -0.71 12.34
C ARG A 30 -9.70 -0.34 11.70
N ALA A 31 -10.52 0.44 12.36
CA ALA A 31 -11.84 0.81 11.86
C ALA A 31 -11.76 1.68 10.60
N VAL A 32 -10.99 2.77 10.65
CA VAL A 32 -10.79 3.65 9.50
C VAL A 32 -10.03 2.97 8.37
N TRP A 33 -9.15 2.03 8.69
CA TRP A 33 -8.43 1.23 7.70
C TRP A 33 -9.40 0.35 6.91
N VAL A 34 -10.35 -0.35 7.59
CA VAL A 34 -11.42 -1.11 6.93
C VAL A 34 -12.24 -0.22 5.99
N GLU A 35 -12.64 0.98 6.44
CA GLU A 35 -13.40 1.92 5.60
C GLU A 35 -12.64 2.31 4.33
N MET A 36 -11.36 2.62 4.45
CA MET A 36 -10.52 3.00 3.31
C MET A 36 -10.25 1.83 2.36
N ARG A 37 -10.09 0.61 2.89
CA ARG A 37 -9.96 -0.61 2.07
C ARG A 37 -11.23 -0.90 1.29
N ILE A 38 -12.42 -0.79 1.89
CA ILE A 38 -13.71 -0.94 1.18
C ILE A 38 -13.82 0.06 0.03
N ALA A 39 -13.35 1.30 0.23
CA ALA A 39 -13.37 2.30 -0.82
C ALA A 39 -12.38 2.03 -1.97
N LEU A 40 -11.29 1.29 -1.71
CA LEU A 40 -10.31 0.87 -2.72
C LEU A 40 -10.69 -0.45 -3.39
N TRP A 41 -11.15 -1.43 -2.61
CA TRP A 41 -11.50 -2.78 -3.05
C TRP A 41 -12.94 -3.13 -2.64
N PRO A 42 -13.95 -2.62 -3.35
CA PRO A 42 -15.36 -2.74 -2.96
C PRO A 42 -15.94 -4.14 -3.13
N ASP A 43 -15.25 -5.04 -3.84
CA ASP A 43 -15.70 -6.41 -4.08
C ASP A 43 -15.54 -7.33 -2.86
N GLU A 44 -14.74 -6.92 -1.87
CA GLU A 44 -14.53 -7.65 -0.62
C GLU A 44 -15.43 -7.11 0.50
N THR A 45 -15.83 -7.99 1.41
CA THR A 45 -16.67 -7.60 2.56
C THR A 45 -15.84 -6.92 3.66
N ALA A 46 -16.49 -6.12 4.51
CA ALA A 46 -15.86 -5.51 5.68
C ALA A 46 -15.17 -6.55 6.60
N ARG A 47 -15.74 -7.78 6.68
CA ARG A 47 -15.18 -8.87 7.47
C ARG A 47 -13.88 -9.40 6.88
N GLU A 48 -13.80 -9.53 5.57
CA GLU A 48 -12.58 -9.96 4.87
C GLU A 48 -11.49 -8.93 5.01
N HIS A 49 -11.80 -7.65 4.80
CA HIS A 49 -10.85 -6.56 5.05
C HIS A 49 -10.35 -6.54 6.48
N ALA A 50 -11.25 -6.68 7.45
CA ALA A 50 -10.87 -6.70 8.86
C ALA A 50 -9.93 -7.86 9.20
N LYS A 51 -10.19 -9.06 8.63
CA LYS A 51 -9.32 -10.24 8.81
C LYS A 51 -7.92 -9.98 8.24
N MET A 52 -7.81 -9.43 7.03
CA MET A 52 -6.52 -9.11 6.41
C MET A 52 -5.74 -8.08 7.23
N ILE A 53 -6.41 -7.07 7.78
CA ILE A 53 -5.79 -6.08 8.67
C ILE A 53 -5.26 -6.76 9.95
N ASP A 54 -6.04 -7.66 10.56
CA ASP A 54 -5.61 -8.39 11.75
C ASP A 54 -4.38 -9.26 11.47
N GLU A 55 -4.29 -9.88 10.27
CA GLU A 55 -3.12 -10.61 9.79
C GLU A 55 -1.90 -9.69 9.61
N MET A 56 -2.07 -8.50 9.04
CA MET A 56 -1.01 -7.50 8.90
C MET A 56 -0.53 -6.97 10.25
N LEU A 57 -1.43 -6.71 11.17
CA LEU A 57 -1.09 -6.25 12.54
C LEU A 57 -0.37 -7.31 13.36
N GLY A 58 -0.60 -8.58 13.10
CA GLY A 58 0.06 -9.71 13.76
C GLY A 58 1.32 -10.22 13.07
N GLY A 59 1.63 -9.72 11.87
CA GLY A 59 2.74 -10.15 11.02
C GLY A 59 3.85 -9.10 10.90
N GLU A 60 4.91 -9.50 10.19
CA GLU A 60 6.07 -8.63 9.94
C GLU A 60 6.27 -8.31 8.45
N ASP A 61 5.57 -9.02 7.58
CA ASP A 61 5.79 -8.97 6.12
C ASP A 61 4.81 -8.02 5.42
N ALA A 62 3.85 -7.42 6.13
CA ALA A 62 2.94 -6.44 5.55
C ALA A 62 2.49 -5.41 6.58
N TRP A 63 2.28 -4.18 6.13
CA TRP A 63 1.84 -3.07 6.99
C TRP A 63 1.14 -1.97 6.19
N GLY A 64 0.36 -1.15 6.88
CA GLY A 64 -0.27 0.04 6.34
C GLY A 64 0.43 1.32 6.77
N LEU A 65 0.39 2.31 5.89
CA LEU A 65 0.74 3.71 6.17
C LEU A 65 -0.53 4.55 6.08
N VAL A 66 -0.70 5.52 6.98
CA VAL A 66 -1.80 6.49 6.94
C VAL A 66 -1.27 7.90 6.76
N ALA A 67 -1.93 8.66 5.90
CA ALA A 67 -1.83 10.11 5.87
C ALA A 67 -2.94 10.67 6.76
N GLU A 68 -2.56 11.42 7.80
CA GLU A 68 -3.44 11.95 8.83
C GLU A 68 -3.38 13.48 8.82
N ALA A 69 -4.52 14.12 8.65
CA ALA A 69 -4.63 15.58 8.71
C ALA A 69 -4.41 16.11 10.14
N ALA A 70 -4.22 17.42 10.28
CA ALA A 70 -3.92 18.06 11.57
C ALA A 70 -5.02 17.86 12.63
N ASP A 71 -6.26 17.59 12.21
CA ASP A 71 -7.39 17.28 13.08
C ASP A 71 -7.49 15.80 13.48
N GLY A 72 -6.52 14.97 13.08
CA GLY A 72 -6.49 13.53 13.33
C GLY A 72 -7.29 12.69 12.31
N ALA A 73 -7.88 13.29 11.30
CA ALA A 73 -8.63 12.55 10.29
C ALA A 73 -7.71 11.83 9.32
N ALA A 74 -7.91 10.52 9.11
CA ALA A 74 -7.25 9.79 8.05
C ALA A 74 -7.75 10.28 6.69
N ILE A 75 -6.83 10.71 5.81
CA ILE A 75 -7.13 11.28 4.49
C ILE A 75 -6.69 10.39 3.33
N GLY A 76 -5.90 9.36 3.61
CA GLY A 76 -5.46 8.37 2.64
C GLY A 76 -4.58 7.32 3.30
N PHE A 77 -4.32 6.23 2.59
CA PHE A 77 -3.46 5.14 3.05
C PHE A 77 -2.67 4.51 1.89
N ALA A 78 -1.63 3.78 2.25
CA ALA A 78 -0.94 2.86 1.37
C ALA A 78 -0.65 1.55 2.12
N GLU A 79 -0.68 0.43 1.42
CA GLU A 79 -0.30 -0.88 1.95
C GLU A 79 0.92 -1.42 1.24
N ILE A 80 1.84 -1.93 2.02
CA ILE A 80 3.11 -2.50 1.57
C ILE A 80 3.18 -3.95 2.08
N ALA A 81 3.62 -4.85 1.22
CA ALA A 81 3.96 -6.22 1.61
C ALA A 81 5.36 -6.59 1.15
N VAL A 82 5.98 -7.54 1.84
CA VAL A 82 7.23 -8.18 1.41
C VAL A 82 6.87 -9.49 0.71
N ARG A 83 7.12 -9.54 -0.58
CA ARG A 83 6.88 -10.73 -1.40
C ARG A 83 8.17 -11.50 -1.63
N LYS A 84 8.10 -12.83 -1.75
CA LYS A 84 9.26 -13.65 -2.10
C LYS A 84 9.84 -13.27 -3.46
N TYR A 85 8.98 -12.87 -4.39
CA TYR A 85 9.29 -12.33 -5.71
C TYR A 85 8.11 -11.51 -6.22
N ALA A 86 8.35 -10.64 -7.18
CA ALA A 86 7.31 -10.00 -7.99
C ALA A 86 7.77 -9.95 -9.45
N ASN A 87 6.81 -10.08 -10.38
CA ASN A 87 7.08 -9.93 -11.81
C ASN A 87 7.62 -8.51 -12.07
N GLY A 88 8.56 -8.39 -12.99
CA GLY A 88 9.17 -7.12 -13.33
C GLY A 88 10.19 -6.58 -12.31
N CYS A 89 10.50 -7.33 -11.23
CA CYS A 89 11.52 -7.00 -10.24
C CYS A 89 12.66 -8.03 -10.23
N ASP A 90 13.88 -7.57 -9.97
CA ASP A 90 15.09 -8.40 -9.97
C ASP A 90 15.48 -8.88 -8.57
N THR A 91 15.16 -8.13 -7.52
CA THR A 91 15.53 -8.46 -6.14
C THR A 91 14.58 -9.47 -5.50
N ARG A 92 15.11 -10.24 -4.53
CA ARG A 92 14.36 -11.25 -3.75
C ARG A 92 14.89 -11.31 -2.32
N PRO A 93 14.07 -11.10 -1.26
CA PRO A 93 12.66 -10.68 -1.35
C PRO A 93 12.52 -9.26 -1.90
N VAL A 94 11.31 -8.89 -2.32
CA VAL A 94 10.99 -7.58 -2.88
C VAL A 94 9.84 -6.95 -2.11
N ALA A 95 9.91 -5.64 -1.87
CA ALA A 95 8.78 -4.87 -1.35
C ALA A 95 7.77 -4.63 -2.46
N PHE A 96 6.48 -4.65 -2.12
CA PHE A 96 5.39 -4.49 -3.07
C PHE A 96 4.33 -3.53 -2.54
N LEU A 97 3.98 -2.53 -3.33
CA LEU A 97 2.85 -1.63 -3.06
C LEU A 97 1.57 -2.36 -3.45
N GLU A 98 0.83 -2.84 -2.47
CA GLU A 98 -0.42 -3.58 -2.65
C GLU A 98 -1.59 -2.66 -3.02
N GLY A 99 -1.59 -1.45 -2.49
CA GLY A 99 -2.61 -0.47 -2.79
C GLY A 99 -2.32 0.90 -2.21
N VAL A 100 -2.90 1.91 -2.83
CA VAL A 100 -2.87 3.30 -2.36
C VAL A 100 -4.21 3.96 -2.67
N TRP A 101 -4.76 4.64 -1.68
CA TRP A 101 -6.01 5.36 -1.83
C TRP A 101 -5.98 6.68 -1.07
N VAL A 102 -6.63 7.68 -1.63
CA VAL A 102 -6.79 9.02 -1.03
C VAL A 102 -8.24 9.42 -1.13
N LYS A 103 -8.79 9.93 -0.03
CA LYS A 103 -10.15 10.48 0.01
C LYS A 103 -10.38 11.45 -1.14
N PRO A 104 -11.51 11.41 -1.86
CA PRO A 104 -11.74 12.19 -3.08
C PRO A 104 -11.41 13.68 -2.94
N GLN A 105 -11.80 14.31 -1.84
CA GLN A 105 -11.57 15.74 -1.58
C GLN A 105 -10.10 16.12 -1.36
N PHE A 106 -9.22 15.13 -1.11
CA PHE A 106 -7.78 15.32 -0.90
C PHE A 106 -6.92 14.86 -2.09
N ARG A 107 -7.56 14.35 -3.15
CA ARG A 107 -6.86 13.92 -4.37
C ARG A 107 -6.22 15.10 -5.10
N ARG A 108 -5.23 14.81 -5.93
CA ARG A 108 -4.48 15.79 -6.74
C ARG A 108 -3.77 16.85 -5.89
N ARG A 109 -3.58 16.59 -4.62
CA ARG A 109 -2.85 17.44 -3.67
C ARG A 109 -1.55 16.79 -3.19
N GLY A 110 -1.02 15.80 -3.90
CA GLY A 110 0.27 15.15 -3.60
C GLY A 110 0.26 14.16 -2.42
N VAL A 111 -0.89 13.88 -1.78
CA VAL A 111 -0.96 12.98 -0.61
C VAL A 111 -0.41 11.59 -0.95
N ALA A 112 -0.84 11.00 -2.07
CA ALA A 112 -0.34 9.68 -2.49
C ALA A 112 1.18 9.69 -2.76
N ALA A 113 1.69 10.71 -3.46
CA ALA A 113 3.13 10.84 -3.72
C ALA A 113 3.95 10.89 -2.41
N ARG A 114 3.42 11.55 -1.37
CA ARG A 114 4.09 11.59 -0.06
C ARG A 114 4.00 10.26 0.68
N LEU A 115 2.90 9.53 0.57
CA LEU A 115 2.80 8.15 1.09
C LEU A 115 3.86 7.25 0.45
N ILE A 116 4.02 7.31 -0.88
CA ILE A 116 5.03 6.54 -1.60
C ILE A 116 6.44 6.95 -1.18
N ALA A 117 6.75 8.25 -1.16
CA ALA A 117 8.09 8.73 -0.76
C ALA A 117 8.44 8.33 0.69
N HIS A 118 7.45 8.30 1.59
CA HIS A 118 7.65 7.79 2.94
C HIS A 118 7.92 6.27 2.93
N ALA A 119 7.15 5.50 2.16
CA ALA A 119 7.39 4.06 1.99
C ALA A 119 8.80 3.79 1.45
N GLU A 120 9.24 4.51 0.42
CA GLU A 120 10.59 4.39 -0.16
C GLU A 120 11.68 4.64 0.87
N THR A 121 11.54 5.70 1.69
CA THR A 121 12.49 6.00 2.77
C THR A 121 12.61 4.86 3.76
N VAL A 122 11.46 4.33 4.19
CA VAL A 122 11.37 3.22 5.13
C VAL A 122 11.98 1.94 4.54
N LEU A 123 11.66 1.63 3.29
CA LEU A 123 12.15 0.45 2.59
C LEU A 123 13.65 0.50 2.33
N ALA A 124 14.17 1.65 1.91
CA ALA A 124 15.61 1.86 1.71
C ALA A 124 16.38 1.66 3.03
N ALA A 125 15.88 2.17 4.14
CA ALA A 125 16.48 1.96 5.47
C ALA A 125 16.48 0.48 5.90
N ARG A 126 15.54 -0.33 5.38
CA ARG A 126 15.48 -1.80 5.58
C ARG A 126 16.34 -2.58 4.56
N GLY A 127 17.00 -1.91 3.64
CA GLY A 127 17.86 -2.53 2.64
C GLY A 127 17.13 -3.03 1.39
N PHE A 128 15.85 -2.74 1.21
CA PHE A 128 15.16 -2.99 -0.06
C PHE A 128 15.70 -2.04 -1.13
N ARG A 129 15.85 -2.55 -2.35
CA ARG A 129 16.37 -1.80 -3.49
C ARG A 129 15.35 -1.58 -4.59
N GLU A 130 14.20 -2.24 -4.48
CA GLU A 130 13.08 -2.15 -5.40
C GLU A 130 11.76 -2.11 -4.64
N LEU A 131 10.81 -1.38 -5.18
CA LEU A 131 9.42 -1.38 -4.79
C LEU A 131 8.60 -1.74 -6.03
N GLY A 132 8.06 -2.96 -6.08
CA GLY A 132 7.14 -3.40 -7.12
C GLY A 132 5.73 -2.88 -6.89
N SER A 133 4.94 -2.85 -7.93
CA SER A 133 3.48 -2.62 -7.90
C SER A 133 2.85 -3.17 -9.16
N ASP A 134 1.53 -3.34 -9.16
CA ASP A 134 0.77 -3.64 -10.37
C ASP A 134 -0.53 -2.85 -10.46
N THR A 135 -1.16 -2.88 -11.62
CA THR A 135 -2.49 -2.32 -11.84
C THR A 135 -3.14 -2.98 -13.04
N GLN A 136 -4.46 -2.92 -13.11
CA GLN A 136 -5.22 -3.39 -14.26
C GLN A 136 -4.78 -2.67 -15.54
N ILE A 137 -4.74 -3.42 -16.65
CA ILE A 137 -4.23 -2.91 -17.93
C ILE A 137 -5.05 -1.74 -18.49
N ASP A 138 -6.31 -1.64 -18.11
CA ASP A 138 -7.24 -0.58 -18.49
C ASP A 138 -7.33 0.56 -17.45
N ASN A 139 -6.64 0.44 -16.32
CA ASN A 139 -6.60 1.48 -15.29
C ASN A 139 -5.54 2.55 -15.62
N HIS A 140 -5.79 3.33 -16.67
CA HIS A 140 -4.87 4.37 -17.13
C HIS A 140 -4.60 5.44 -16.07
N THR A 141 -5.55 5.69 -15.17
CA THR A 141 -5.36 6.65 -14.06
C THR A 141 -4.29 6.15 -13.10
N SER A 142 -4.33 4.88 -12.72
CA SER A 142 -3.30 4.28 -11.87
C SER A 142 -1.95 4.21 -12.57
N GLN A 143 -1.90 3.83 -13.86
CA GLN A 143 -0.67 3.81 -14.64
C GLN A 143 0.01 5.19 -14.67
N ALA A 144 -0.76 6.25 -14.96
CA ALA A 144 -0.25 7.62 -14.96
C ALA A 144 0.24 8.07 -13.57
N ALA A 145 -0.43 7.64 -12.51
CA ALA A 145 -0.03 7.92 -11.13
C ALA A 145 1.31 7.24 -10.80
N HIS A 146 1.47 5.95 -11.13
CA HIS A 146 2.72 5.22 -10.91
C HIS A 146 3.91 5.89 -11.63
N LEU A 147 3.74 6.26 -12.90
CA LEU A 147 4.77 7.01 -13.63
C LEU A 147 5.12 8.34 -12.95
N ALA A 148 4.11 9.06 -12.45
CA ALA A 148 4.32 10.33 -11.74
C ALA A 148 5.00 10.15 -10.36
N TRP A 149 4.93 8.96 -9.75
CA TRP A 149 5.64 8.60 -8.52
C TRP A 149 7.03 8.00 -8.78
N GLY A 150 7.48 7.94 -10.05
CA GLY A 150 8.81 7.47 -10.41
C GLY A 150 8.92 5.98 -10.71
N PHE A 151 7.81 5.23 -10.73
CA PHE A 151 7.82 3.85 -11.21
C PHE A 151 8.05 3.81 -12.73
N SER A 152 8.69 2.75 -13.20
CA SER A 152 8.82 2.43 -14.61
C SER A 152 7.98 1.21 -14.95
N GLU A 153 7.28 1.23 -16.08
CA GLU A 153 6.60 0.04 -16.58
C GLU A 153 7.63 -1.03 -16.96
N THR A 154 7.45 -2.25 -16.49
CA THR A 154 8.35 -3.38 -16.72
C THR A 154 7.72 -4.44 -17.60
N GLU A 155 6.54 -4.95 -17.25
CA GLU A 155 5.88 -6.06 -17.94
C GLU A 155 4.37 -5.82 -18.09
N ARG A 156 3.79 -6.37 -19.15
CA ARG A 156 2.34 -6.57 -19.30
C ARG A 156 2.06 -8.05 -19.36
N VAL A 157 1.23 -8.56 -18.45
CA VAL A 157 0.97 -9.99 -18.31
C VAL A 157 -0.50 -10.32 -18.49
N VAL A 158 -0.77 -11.55 -18.93
CA VAL A 158 -2.11 -12.14 -18.97
C VAL A 158 -2.13 -13.31 -18.01
N TYR A 159 -3.03 -13.29 -17.06
CA TYR A 159 -3.19 -14.35 -16.08
C TYR A 159 -4.17 -15.41 -16.57
N PHE A 160 -3.80 -16.69 -16.41
CA PHE A 160 -4.67 -17.83 -16.72
C PHE A 160 -4.96 -18.61 -15.44
N ARG A 161 -6.21 -19.05 -15.27
CA ARG A 161 -6.65 -19.86 -14.14
C ARG A 161 -7.41 -21.09 -14.65
N LYS A 162 -7.12 -22.26 -14.07
CA LYS A 162 -7.88 -23.49 -14.27
C LYS A 162 -8.35 -24.03 -12.92
N VAL A 163 -9.64 -24.17 -12.73
CA VAL A 163 -10.20 -24.85 -11.56
C VAL A 163 -10.07 -26.36 -11.77
N LEU A 164 -9.37 -27.01 -10.85
CA LEU A 164 -9.23 -28.47 -10.88
C LEU A 164 -10.48 -29.11 -10.27
N ARG A 165 -10.96 -30.19 -10.88
CA ARG A 165 -12.01 -31.02 -10.28
C ARG A 165 -11.37 -31.84 -9.16
N PRO A 166 -12.04 -32.01 -7.99
CA PRO A 166 -11.59 -32.97 -6.99
C PRO A 166 -11.44 -34.34 -7.64
N ALA A 167 -10.39 -35.07 -7.26
CA ALA A 167 -10.28 -36.49 -7.65
C ALA A 167 -11.52 -37.20 -7.10
N GLY A 168 -12.30 -37.83 -8.00
CA GLY A 168 -13.46 -38.61 -7.59
C GLY A 168 -13.05 -39.69 -6.60
N ARG A 169 -13.78 -39.79 -5.49
CA ARG A 169 -13.71 -40.95 -4.59
C ARG A 169 -14.37 -42.12 -5.24
#